data_99f5bd87f080be24b34cec7c7b2bf748
#
_entry.id   99f5bd87f080be24b34cec7c7b2bf748
#
_cell.length_a   1.000
_cell.length_b   1.000
_cell.length_c   1.000
_cell.angle_alpha   90.00
_cell.angle_beta   90.00
_cell.angle_gamma   90.00
#
_symmetry.space_group_name_H-M   'P 1'
#
loop_
_entity.id
_entity.type
_entity.pdbx_description
1 polymer ?
#
loop_
_entity_poly.entity_id
_entity_poly.type
_entity_poly.pdbx_seq_one_letter_code
_entity_poly.pdbx_strand_id
1 'polypeptide(L)'
;MLNQKEKNQIRAVLAEELRRLSKKGESALSYSMNHERNIGRDSIDESMEEELFSTEMRLHDREKFLLGKINKQIARLEADEIDVCEDCGEAISFRRLLARPVTTLCIECKEQSEREEQATEQAGRAGGFAELGDGGEGEVKAPAEE
;
A
#
# COMPACT_ATOMS: atom_id res chain seq x y z
N MET A 1 11.06 25.38 9.50
CA MET A 1 11.21 24.63 10.78
C MET A 1 9.94 24.76 11.60
N LEU A 2 9.38 23.64 12.02
CA LEU A 2 8.18 23.60 12.84
C LEU A 2 8.46 24.12 14.26
N ASN A 3 7.49 24.83 14.83
CA ASN A 3 7.58 25.24 16.21
C ASN A 3 7.20 24.09 17.17
N GLN A 4 7.51 24.21 18.47
CA GLN A 4 7.26 23.16 19.45
C GLN A 4 5.76 22.80 19.61
N LYS A 5 4.87 23.80 19.42
CA LYS A 5 3.41 23.54 19.48
C LYS A 5 2.96 22.70 18.29
N GLU A 6 3.45 22.98 17.08
CA GLU A 6 3.16 22.24 15.87
C GLU A 6 3.68 20.80 15.95
N LYS A 7 4.91 20.60 16.44
CA LYS A 7 5.47 19.26 16.70
C LYS A 7 4.61 18.46 17.69
N ASN A 8 4.14 19.08 18.76
CA ASN A 8 3.26 18.43 19.73
C ASN A 8 1.90 18.05 19.13
N GLN A 9 1.35 18.88 18.25
CA GLN A 9 0.10 18.55 17.54
C GLN A 9 0.29 17.35 16.60
N ILE A 10 1.36 17.33 15.81
CA ILE A 10 1.66 16.19 14.92
C ILE A 10 1.89 14.92 15.76
N ARG A 11 2.62 15.02 16.87
CA ARG A 11 2.82 13.88 17.79
C ARG A 11 1.51 13.31 18.31
N ALA A 12 0.57 14.18 18.69
CA ALA A 12 -0.74 13.75 19.17
C ALA A 12 -1.55 13.02 18.10
N VAL A 13 -1.52 13.51 16.85
CA VAL A 13 -2.20 12.86 15.72
C VAL A 13 -1.57 11.50 15.42
N LEU A 14 -0.23 11.40 15.36
CA LEU A 14 0.47 10.14 15.13
C LEU A 14 0.19 9.11 16.24
N ALA A 15 0.17 9.53 17.49
CA ALA A 15 -0.14 8.67 18.63
C ALA A 15 -1.59 8.17 18.60
N GLU A 16 -2.54 9.00 18.20
CA GLU A 16 -3.94 8.58 18.04
C GLU A 16 -4.13 7.56 16.91
N GLU A 17 -3.50 7.80 15.75
CA GLU A 17 -3.53 6.85 14.63
C GLU A 17 -2.86 5.52 15.01
N LEU A 18 -1.73 5.55 15.69
CA LEU A 18 -1.05 4.36 16.20
C LEU A 18 -1.98 3.55 17.10
N ARG A 19 -2.64 4.21 18.06
CA ARG A 19 -3.57 3.56 18.99
C ARG A 19 -4.78 2.95 18.27
N ARG A 20 -5.32 3.66 17.26
CA ARG A 20 -6.45 3.19 16.46
C ARG A 20 -6.12 1.91 15.71
N LEU A 21 -4.95 1.87 15.07
CA LEU A 21 -4.49 0.72 14.29
C LEU A 21 -4.09 -0.47 15.16
N SER A 22 -3.48 -0.24 16.33
CA SER A 22 -3.12 -1.32 17.26
C SER A 22 -4.36 -2.09 17.73
N LYS A 23 -5.44 -1.37 18.08
CA LYS A 23 -6.71 -1.99 18.50
C LYS A 23 -7.34 -2.85 17.39
N LYS A 24 -7.24 -2.40 16.15
CA LYS A 24 -7.75 -3.17 15.00
C LYS A 24 -6.92 -4.44 14.77
N GLY A 25 -5.60 -4.36 14.88
CA GLY A 25 -4.71 -5.50 14.74
C GLY A 25 -5.00 -6.60 15.77
N GLU A 26 -5.31 -6.27 17.01
CA GLU A 26 -5.74 -7.23 18.05
C GLU A 26 -7.06 -7.93 17.68
N SER A 27 -8.01 -7.18 17.10
CA SER A 27 -9.29 -7.71 16.65
C SER A 27 -9.13 -8.69 15.48
N ALA A 28 -8.30 -8.37 14.49
CA ALA A 28 -8.02 -9.24 13.35
C ALA A 28 -7.31 -10.54 13.76
N LEU A 29 -6.39 -10.45 14.72
CA LEU A 29 -5.71 -11.65 15.26
C LEU A 29 -6.70 -12.59 15.95
N SER A 30 -7.65 -12.06 16.72
CA SER A 30 -8.68 -12.87 17.38
C SER A 30 -9.63 -13.55 16.38
N TYR A 31 -9.92 -12.88 15.26
CA TYR A 31 -10.73 -13.44 14.17
C TYR A 31 -10.01 -14.59 13.47
N SER A 32 -8.74 -14.43 13.13
CA SER A 32 -7.90 -15.46 12.51
C SER A 32 -7.81 -16.72 13.37
N MET A 33 -7.59 -16.57 14.68
CA MET A 33 -7.53 -17.72 15.62
C MET A 33 -8.86 -18.45 15.77
N ASN A 34 -9.99 -17.77 15.58
CA ASN A 34 -11.31 -18.40 15.62
C ASN A 34 -11.66 -19.11 14.32
N HIS A 35 -11.14 -18.63 13.18
CA HIS A 35 -11.37 -19.24 11.87
C HIS A 35 -10.75 -20.64 11.77
N GLU A 36 -9.53 -20.85 12.29
CA GLU A 36 -8.88 -22.16 12.32
C GLU A 36 -9.65 -23.23 13.10
N ARG A 37 -10.55 -22.84 14.00
CA ARG A 37 -11.38 -23.76 14.81
C ARG A 37 -12.66 -24.22 14.10
N ASN A 38 -13.05 -23.59 13.02
CA ASN A 38 -14.34 -23.80 12.34
C ASN A 38 -14.24 -24.64 11.06
N ILE A 39 -13.12 -25.29 10.81
CA ILE A 39 -12.92 -26.18 9.65
C ILE A 39 -13.83 -27.42 9.80
N GLY A 40 -14.94 -27.44 9.07
CA GLY A 40 -15.85 -28.61 9.06
C GLY A 40 -17.29 -28.33 8.63
N ARG A 41 -17.56 -27.24 7.89
CA ARG A 41 -18.88 -26.90 7.33
C ARG A 41 -18.92 -27.03 5.81
N ASP A 42 -20.15 -27.11 5.28
CA ASP A 42 -20.53 -27.41 3.89
C ASP A 42 -19.76 -26.57 2.86
N SER A 43 -19.41 -27.17 1.69
CA SER A 43 -18.47 -26.61 0.69
C SER A 43 -18.84 -25.25 0.09
N ILE A 44 -20.09 -24.81 0.18
CA ILE A 44 -20.53 -23.49 -0.31
C ILE A 44 -20.23 -22.38 0.70
N ASP A 45 -20.38 -22.68 2.00
CA ASP A 45 -19.98 -21.77 3.08
C ASP A 45 -18.47 -21.61 3.16
N GLU A 46 -17.69 -22.64 2.83
CA GLU A 46 -16.23 -22.64 2.81
C GLU A 46 -15.66 -21.65 1.79
N SER A 47 -16.24 -21.55 0.59
CA SER A 47 -15.78 -20.59 -0.44
C SER A 47 -16.03 -19.13 -0.05
N MET A 48 -17.14 -18.84 0.60
CA MET A 48 -17.44 -17.49 1.09
C MET A 48 -16.56 -17.10 2.28
N GLU A 49 -16.27 -18.06 3.17
CA GLU A 49 -15.36 -17.87 4.30
C GLU A 49 -13.90 -17.61 3.83
N GLU A 50 -13.44 -18.34 2.81
CA GLU A 50 -12.11 -18.12 2.20
C GLU A 50 -11.98 -16.72 1.58
N GLU A 51 -13.01 -16.23 0.89
CA GLU A 51 -13.00 -14.88 0.29
C GLU A 51 -12.99 -13.79 1.37
N LEU A 52 -13.79 -13.94 2.42
CA LEU A 52 -13.79 -13.04 3.57
C LEU A 52 -12.45 -13.05 4.28
N PHE A 53 -11.87 -14.22 4.54
CA PHE A 53 -10.55 -14.37 5.15
C PHE A 53 -9.46 -13.71 4.30
N SER A 54 -9.45 -13.95 2.99
CA SER A 54 -8.49 -13.32 2.07
C SER A 54 -8.59 -11.79 2.10
N THR A 55 -9.82 -11.26 2.16
CA THR A 55 -10.05 -9.81 2.23
C THR A 55 -9.59 -9.23 3.57
N GLU A 56 -9.86 -9.91 4.67
CA GLU A 56 -9.41 -9.53 6.02
C GLU A 56 -7.88 -9.50 6.10
N MET A 57 -7.20 -10.52 5.56
CA MET A 57 -5.74 -10.57 5.52
C MET A 57 -5.13 -9.41 4.72
N ARG A 58 -5.72 -9.04 3.58
CA ARG A 58 -5.28 -7.88 2.80
C ARG A 58 -5.46 -6.56 3.56
N LEU A 59 -6.54 -6.43 4.33
CA LEU A 59 -6.76 -5.26 5.19
C LEU A 59 -5.73 -5.20 6.30
N HIS A 60 -5.44 -6.32 6.95
CA HIS A 60 -4.42 -6.44 7.99
C HIS A 60 -3.02 -6.08 7.48
N ASP A 61 -2.64 -6.53 6.29
CA ASP A 61 -1.36 -6.18 5.67
C ASP A 61 -1.24 -4.68 5.40
N ARG A 62 -2.31 -4.04 4.92
CA ARG A 62 -2.35 -2.58 4.75
C ARG A 62 -2.19 -1.83 6.08
N GLU A 63 -2.84 -2.30 7.13
CA GLU A 63 -2.74 -1.72 8.47
C GLU A 63 -1.33 -1.88 9.04
N LYS A 64 -0.72 -3.05 8.90
CA LYS A 64 0.66 -3.32 9.28
C LYS A 64 1.66 -2.41 8.55
N PHE A 65 1.46 -2.22 7.24
CA PHE A 65 2.27 -1.30 6.46
C PHE A 65 2.12 0.16 6.92
N LEU A 66 0.89 0.57 7.25
CA LEU A 66 0.62 1.92 7.78
C LEU A 66 1.24 2.12 9.16
N LEU A 67 1.20 1.11 10.04
CA LEU A 67 1.89 1.12 11.34
C LEU A 67 3.41 1.36 11.16
N GLY A 68 4.03 0.67 10.20
CA GLY A 68 5.44 0.89 9.86
C GLY A 68 5.73 2.33 9.45
N LYS A 69 4.86 2.94 8.63
CA LYS A 69 4.99 4.36 8.23
C LYS A 69 4.83 5.31 9.42
N ILE A 70 3.88 5.05 10.32
CA ILE A 70 3.68 5.87 11.51
C ILE A 70 4.91 5.82 12.42
N ASN A 71 5.46 4.63 12.67
CA ASN A 71 6.67 4.47 13.47
C ASN A 71 7.88 5.18 12.85
N LYS A 72 8.04 5.12 11.53
CA LYS A 72 9.06 5.90 10.81
C LYS A 72 8.89 7.40 11.03
N GLN A 73 7.66 7.91 10.99
CA GLN A 73 7.40 9.34 11.21
C GLN A 73 7.61 9.77 12.66
N ILE A 74 7.32 8.92 13.62
CA ILE A 74 7.62 9.18 15.03
C ILE A 74 9.14 9.31 15.23
N ALA A 75 9.93 8.40 14.66
CA ALA A 75 11.39 8.48 14.71
C ALA A 75 11.94 9.75 14.05
N ARG A 76 11.38 10.17 12.89
CA ARG A 76 11.74 11.44 12.24
C ARG A 76 11.35 12.67 13.07
N LEU A 77 10.21 12.60 13.77
CA LEU A 77 9.81 13.68 14.68
C LEU A 77 10.75 13.83 15.88
N GLU A 78 11.28 12.71 16.39
CA GLU A 78 12.26 12.70 17.47
C GLU A 78 13.64 13.21 17.01
N ALA A 79 14.00 12.96 15.75
CA ALA A 79 15.21 13.46 15.11
C ALA A 79 15.09 14.91 14.62
N ASP A 80 13.92 15.55 14.80
CA ASP A 80 13.62 16.91 14.28
C ASP A 80 13.65 17.02 12.73
N GLU A 81 13.47 15.92 12.02
CA GLU A 81 13.54 15.82 10.55
C GLU A 81 12.17 15.64 9.88
N ILE A 82 11.07 15.70 10.66
CA ILE A 82 9.73 15.42 10.13
C ILE A 82 9.26 16.42 9.06
N ASP A 83 9.76 17.65 9.12
CA ASP A 83 9.45 18.72 8.18
C ASP A 83 10.38 18.79 6.96
N VAL A 84 11.29 17.84 6.80
CA VAL A 84 12.23 17.77 5.66
C VAL A 84 11.74 16.76 4.64
N CYS A 85 11.63 17.14 3.37
CA CYS A 85 11.30 16.23 2.28
C CYS A 85 12.45 15.25 2.01
N GLU A 86 12.14 13.95 1.85
CA GLU A 86 13.15 12.91 1.58
C GLU A 86 13.76 13.04 0.18
N ASP A 87 13.06 13.63 -0.80
CA ASP A 87 13.55 13.75 -2.18
C ASP A 87 14.34 15.04 -2.43
N CYS A 88 13.73 16.20 -2.15
CA CYS A 88 14.35 17.51 -2.48
C CYS A 88 14.99 18.19 -1.27
N GLY A 89 14.79 17.71 -0.06
CA GLY A 89 15.31 18.35 1.16
C GLY A 89 14.57 19.62 1.59
N GLU A 90 13.56 20.06 0.85
CA GLU A 90 12.76 21.24 1.19
C GLU A 90 11.81 21.01 2.36
N ALA A 91 11.35 22.10 2.97
CA ALA A 91 10.46 22.03 4.10
C ALA A 91 9.04 21.59 3.70
N ILE A 92 8.51 20.59 4.38
CA ILE A 92 7.12 20.16 4.26
C ILE A 92 6.25 21.09 5.14
N SER A 93 5.19 21.65 4.56
CA SER A 93 4.32 22.57 5.30
C SER A 93 3.60 21.87 6.43
N PHE A 94 3.42 22.58 7.56
CA PHE A 94 2.68 22.06 8.72
C PHE A 94 1.27 21.59 8.37
N ARG A 95 0.55 22.31 7.51
CA ARG A 95 -0.80 21.93 7.07
C ARG A 95 -0.83 20.57 6.37
N ARG A 96 0.22 20.28 5.59
CA ARG A 96 0.36 18.98 4.92
C ARG A 96 0.61 17.86 5.92
N LEU A 97 1.52 18.08 6.88
CA LEU A 97 1.81 17.12 7.95
C LEU A 97 0.61 16.87 8.86
N LEU A 98 -0.21 17.89 9.11
CA LEU A 98 -1.42 17.75 9.90
C LEU A 98 -2.49 16.95 9.15
N ALA A 99 -2.66 17.18 7.85
CA ALA A 99 -3.62 16.46 7.01
C ALA A 99 -3.19 15.01 6.69
N ARG A 100 -1.87 14.80 6.51
CA ARG A 100 -1.27 13.48 6.24
C ARG A 100 0.03 13.31 7.04
N PRO A 101 -0.06 12.90 8.29
CA PRO A 101 1.09 12.85 9.19
C PRO A 101 2.13 11.80 8.82
N VAL A 102 1.77 10.85 7.95
CA VAL A 102 2.68 9.79 7.43
C VAL A 102 3.40 10.18 6.14
N THR A 103 3.28 11.44 5.67
CA THR A 103 3.95 11.88 4.45
C THR A 103 5.43 12.17 4.70
N THR A 104 6.28 11.78 3.74
CA THR A 104 7.72 12.04 3.73
C THR A 104 8.13 13.01 2.62
N LEU A 105 7.19 13.37 1.72
CA LEU A 105 7.43 14.17 0.53
C LEU A 105 6.69 15.51 0.61
N CYS A 106 7.26 16.57 0.02
CA CYS A 106 6.56 17.82 -0.23
C CYS A 106 5.49 17.65 -1.32
N ILE A 107 4.66 18.66 -1.56
CA ILE A 107 3.56 18.58 -2.54
C ILE A 107 4.11 18.31 -3.93
N GLU A 108 5.14 19.05 -4.34
CA GLU A 108 5.74 18.98 -5.67
C GLU A 108 6.35 17.61 -5.97
N CYS A 109 7.16 17.06 -5.05
CA CYS A 109 7.74 15.73 -5.21
C CYS A 109 6.67 14.63 -5.25
N LYS A 110 5.60 14.76 -4.46
CA LYS A 110 4.53 13.77 -4.51
C LYS A 110 3.72 13.84 -5.80
N GLU A 111 3.42 15.03 -6.31
CA GLU A 111 2.76 15.19 -7.61
C GLU A 111 3.62 14.65 -8.75
N GLN A 112 4.93 14.85 -8.70
CA GLN A 112 5.84 14.29 -9.68
C GLN A 112 5.85 12.76 -9.64
N SER A 113 5.98 12.16 -8.46
CA SER A 113 5.90 10.71 -8.26
C SER A 113 4.59 10.13 -8.81
N GLU A 114 3.45 10.78 -8.55
CA GLU A 114 2.14 10.35 -9.05
C GLU A 114 2.02 10.43 -10.58
N ARG A 115 2.62 11.45 -11.19
CA ARG A 115 2.67 11.55 -12.68
C ARG A 115 3.52 10.45 -13.30
N GLU A 116 4.64 10.12 -12.70
CA GLU A 116 5.53 9.03 -13.15
C GLU A 116 4.87 7.66 -12.99
N GLU A 117 4.18 7.42 -11.86
CA GLU A 117 3.39 6.21 -11.62
C GLU A 117 2.29 6.04 -12.69
N GLN A 118 1.53 7.12 -12.99
CA GLN A 118 0.49 7.11 -14.01
C GLN A 118 1.04 6.86 -15.42
N ALA A 119 2.19 7.45 -15.77
CA ALA A 119 2.83 7.23 -17.06
C ALA A 119 3.29 5.78 -17.25
N THR A 120 3.85 5.16 -16.21
CA THR A 120 4.25 3.74 -16.23
C THR A 120 3.06 2.80 -16.30
N GLU A 121 1.97 3.07 -15.61
CA GLU A 121 0.73 2.28 -15.69
C GLU A 121 0.10 2.34 -17.10
N GLN A 122 0.10 3.52 -17.73
CA GLN A 122 -0.41 3.69 -19.09
C GLN A 122 0.47 2.97 -20.11
N ALA A 123 1.79 3.04 -19.98
CA ALA A 123 2.73 2.33 -20.84
C ALA A 123 2.59 0.79 -20.71
N GLY A 124 2.40 0.29 -19.48
CA GLY A 124 2.17 -1.14 -19.23
C GLY A 124 0.86 -1.67 -19.82
N ARG A 125 -0.20 -0.84 -19.83
CA ARG A 125 -1.48 -1.19 -20.47
C ARG A 125 -1.40 -1.18 -22.01
N ALA A 126 -0.62 -0.28 -22.58
CA ALA A 126 -0.43 -0.21 -24.04
C ALA A 126 0.43 -1.36 -24.58
N GLY A 127 1.40 -1.87 -23.82
CA GLY A 127 2.26 -2.99 -24.22
C GLY A 127 1.58 -4.37 -24.15
N GLY A 128 0.55 -4.54 -23.32
CA GLY A 128 -0.14 -5.83 -23.12
C GLY A 128 -1.11 -6.25 -24.23
N PHE A 129 -1.43 -5.37 -25.18
CA PHE A 129 -2.38 -5.68 -26.27
C PHE A 129 -1.71 -5.99 -27.62
N ALA A 130 -0.40 -5.83 -27.75
CA ALA A 130 0.31 -5.96 -29.05
C ALA A 130 0.86 -7.37 -29.34
N GLU A 131 0.70 -8.37 -28.47
CA GLU A 131 1.36 -9.68 -28.62
C GLU A 131 0.43 -10.89 -28.84
N LEU A 132 -0.84 -10.65 -29.21
CA LEU A 132 -1.79 -11.71 -29.58
C LEU A 132 -2.28 -11.62 -31.04
N GLY A 133 -1.39 -11.38 -31.98
CA GLY A 133 -1.76 -11.30 -33.40
C GLY A 133 -0.62 -11.53 -34.35
N ASP A 134 -0.10 -12.73 -34.40
CA ASP A 134 0.36 -13.37 -35.68
C ASP A 134 0.55 -14.88 -35.47
N GLY A 135 -0.53 -15.62 -35.66
CA GLY A 135 -0.50 -17.07 -35.91
C GLY A 135 -0.28 -17.31 -37.37
N GLY A 136 0.96 -17.18 -37.87
CA GLY A 136 1.34 -17.54 -39.21
C GLY A 136 1.10 -19.03 -39.47
N GLU A 137 0.18 -19.35 -40.42
CA GLU A 137 -0.06 -20.67 -40.99
C GLU A 137 1.22 -21.15 -41.68
N GLY A 138 1.96 -22.03 -41.01
CA GLY A 138 3.08 -22.80 -41.59
C GLY A 138 2.55 -23.95 -42.42
N GLU A 139 2.52 -23.79 -43.75
CA GLU A 139 2.22 -24.81 -44.75
C GLU A 139 3.23 -25.97 -44.68
N VAL A 140 2.78 -27.13 -44.24
CA VAL A 140 3.57 -28.36 -44.16
C VAL A 140 3.60 -29.01 -45.54
N LYS A 141 4.69 -28.80 -46.27
CA LYS A 141 4.96 -29.49 -47.55
C LYS A 141 5.44 -30.91 -47.28
N ALA A 142 4.65 -31.91 -47.72
CA ALA A 142 5.00 -33.32 -47.66
C ALA A 142 6.18 -33.65 -48.57
N PRO A 143 7.11 -34.57 -48.21
CA PRO A 143 8.13 -35.06 -49.09
C PRO A 143 7.57 -36.14 -50.06
N ALA A 144 7.90 -36.05 -51.38
CA ALA A 144 7.62 -37.02 -52.37
C ALA A 144 8.56 -38.23 -52.23
N GLU A 145 7.98 -39.44 -52.29
CA GLU A 145 8.70 -40.72 -52.40
C GLU A 145 9.24 -40.91 -53.80
N GLU A 146 10.47 -41.28 -53.92
CA GLU A 146 11.04 -42.23 -54.96
C GLU A 146 12.04 -43.12 -54.25
#